data_1fe8694aed5b414de41058ea574f3af8
#
_entry.id   1fe8694aed5b414de41058ea574f3af8
#
_cell.length_a   1.000
_cell.length_b   1.000
_cell.length_c   1.000
_cell.angle_alpha   90.00
_cell.angle_beta   90.00
_cell.angle_gamma   90.00
#
_symmetry.space_group_name_H-M   'P 1'
#
loop_
_entity.id
_entity.type
_entity.pdbx_description
1 polymer ?
#
loop_
_entity_poly.entity_id
_entity_poly.type
_entity_poly.pdbx_seq_one_letter_code
_entity_poly.pdbx_strand_id
1 'polypeptide(L)'
;TQIGNFALTGCKKLTSITVPNRLTVIGNGVFSNCTELTSVTIPKSVTSIGSSAFSFCTGLTSVTIPNSVTSVGSSAFSSCSGLTSVTIPNSVTSIGSSAFSFCTGLTSVTIPNGVTAIGNSAFYQCSGLTSVTIPNSVTKINDFTFSYCSGLTSVTIPNSVTIIGSSAFRNCKGLTSITIPTSVTIIEGWAFNECTGLTSVTIPKSVTSIGSSA
;
A
#
# COMPACT_ATOMS: atom_id res chain seq x y z
N THR A 1 4.77 25.17 -8.94
CA THR A 1 6.24 24.94 -8.96
C THR A 1 6.51 23.48 -8.62
N GLN A 2 7.45 22.84 -9.29
CA GLN A 2 7.79 21.43 -9.09
C GLN A 2 9.30 21.23 -9.09
N ILE A 3 9.78 20.18 -8.45
CA ILE A 3 11.12 19.63 -8.67
C ILE A 3 10.99 18.72 -9.91
N GLY A 4 11.92 18.88 -10.87
CA GLY A 4 11.92 18.07 -12.11
C GLY A 4 11.97 16.58 -11.79
N ASN A 5 11.39 15.75 -12.68
CA ASN A 5 11.42 14.30 -12.53
C ASN A 5 12.87 13.83 -12.41
N PHE A 6 13.12 12.87 -11.52
CA PHE A 6 14.41 12.23 -11.27
C PHE A 6 15.54 13.15 -10.80
N ALA A 7 15.24 14.41 -10.41
CA ALA A 7 16.26 15.44 -10.15
C ALA A 7 17.30 15.06 -9.08
N LEU A 8 16.92 14.28 -8.06
CA LEU A 8 17.81 13.83 -6.98
C LEU A 8 17.89 12.29 -6.92
N THR A 9 17.54 11.62 -8.01
CA THR A 9 17.62 10.15 -8.06
C THR A 9 19.04 9.67 -7.78
N GLY A 10 19.17 8.69 -6.89
CA GLY A 10 20.45 8.07 -6.56
C GLY A 10 21.36 8.91 -5.68
N CYS A 11 20.86 9.98 -5.07
CA CYS A 11 21.61 10.73 -4.06
C CYS A 11 21.74 9.91 -2.77
N LYS A 12 22.53 8.82 -2.81
CA LYS A 12 22.59 7.79 -1.76
C LYS A 12 23.05 8.33 -0.41
N LYS A 13 23.86 9.40 -0.39
CA LYS A 13 24.37 10.03 0.84
C LYS A 13 23.44 11.10 1.42
N LEU A 14 22.30 11.36 0.76
CA LEU A 14 21.32 12.33 1.25
C LEU A 14 20.60 11.74 2.47
N THR A 15 20.78 12.35 3.64
CA THR A 15 20.19 11.86 4.90
C THR A 15 18.88 12.54 5.26
N SER A 16 18.71 13.79 4.84
CA SER A 16 17.47 14.56 5.07
C SER A 16 17.24 15.58 3.96
N ILE A 17 16.00 15.95 3.76
CA ILE A 17 15.63 17.02 2.82
C ILE A 17 14.45 17.80 3.34
N THR A 18 14.51 19.12 3.20
CA THR A 18 13.37 20.01 3.40
C THR A 18 12.84 20.45 2.03
N VAL A 19 11.63 20.00 1.72
CA VAL A 19 10.96 20.40 0.48
C VAL A 19 10.43 21.82 0.63
N PRO A 20 10.74 22.76 -0.28
CA PRO A 20 10.30 24.15 -0.16
C PRO A 20 8.77 24.30 -0.19
N ASN A 21 8.24 25.21 0.64
CA ASN A 21 6.79 25.47 0.80
C ASN A 21 6.07 26.00 -0.46
N ARG A 22 6.79 26.28 -1.54
CA ARG A 22 6.20 26.71 -2.82
C ARG A 22 6.00 25.57 -3.81
N LEU A 23 6.47 24.35 -3.48
CA LEU A 23 6.31 23.19 -4.34
C LEU A 23 4.92 22.60 -4.15
N THR A 24 4.23 22.36 -5.26
CA THR A 24 2.88 21.77 -5.28
C THR A 24 2.88 20.32 -5.70
N VAL A 25 3.97 19.85 -6.31
CA VAL A 25 4.11 18.46 -6.78
C VAL A 25 5.50 17.96 -6.46
N ILE A 26 5.59 16.76 -5.88
CA ILE A 26 6.81 15.95 -5.87
C ILE A 26 6.77 15.11 -7.14
N GLY A 27 7.67 15.39 -8.09
CA GLY A 27 7.71 14.75 -9.41
C GLY A 27 8.06 13.26 -9.34
N ASN A 28 8.03 12.60 -10.50
CA ASN A 28 8.36 11.19 -10.60
C ASN A 28 9.85 10.94 -10.26
N GLY A 29 10.11 9.93 -9.42
CA GLY A 29 11.45 9.46 -9.08
C GLY A 29 12.37 10.50 -8.43
N VAL A 30 11.85 11.65 -7.96
CA VAL A 30 12.70 12.75 -7.46
C VAL A 30 13.72 12.29 -6.44
N PHE A 31 13.33 11.48 -5.48
CA PHE A 31 14.19 10.95 -4.41
C PHE A 31 14.42 9.45 -4.54
N SER A 32 14.14 8.87 -5.70
CA SER A 32 14.34 7.44 -5.90
C SER A 32 15.79 7.04 -5.60
N ASN A 33 15.97 5.92 -4.89
CA ASN A 33 17.27 5.38 -4.53
C ASN A 33 18.16 6.32 -3.67
N CYS A 34 17.53 7.20 -2.86
CA CYS A 34 18.19 7.94 -1.78
C CYS A 34 18.26 7.04 -0.53
N THR A 35 19.17 6.08 -0.53
CA THR A 35 19.17 4.97 0.43
C THR A 35 19.47 5.37 1.88
N GLU A 36 20.17 6.48 2.11
CA GLU A 36 20.46 7.00 3.46
C GLU A 36 19.45 8.07 3.90
N LEU A 37 18.40 8.37 3.09
CA LEU A 37 17.37 9.33 3.46
C LEU A 37 16.52 8.77 4.61
N THR A 38 16.66 9.34 5.80
CA THR A 38 15.97 8.88 7.02
C THR A 38 14.65 9.62 7.27
N SER A 39 14.56 10.85 6.79
CA SER A 39 13.38 11.68 6.99
C SER A 39 13.14 12.65 5.84
N VAL A 40 11.88 12.93 5.59
CA VAL A 40 11.45 13.97 4.64
C VAL A 40 10.27 14.73 5.21
N THR A 41 10.34 16.06 5.14
CA THR A 41 9.19 16.91 5.48
C THR A 41 8.51 17.34 4.18
N ILE A 42 7.31 16.82 3.95
CA ILE A 42 6.46 17.17 2.81
C ILE A 42 5.59 18.36 3.22
N PRO A 43 5.71 19.53 2.57
CA PRO A 43 4.95 20.71 2.97
C PRO A 43 3.47 20.63 2.57
N LYS A 44 2.64 21.40 3.26
CA LYS A 44 1.18 21.48 3.02
C LYS A 44 0.81 22.05 1.64
N SER A 45 1.76 22.57 0.90
CA SER A 45 1.57 23.01 -0.50
C SER A 45 1.52 21.86 -1.50
N VAL A 46 2.06 20.68 -1.14
CA VAL A 46 2.12 19.52 -2.04
C VAL A 46 0.74 18.88 -2.15
N THR A 47 0.24 18.74 -3.37
CA THR A 47 -1.06 18.15 -3.69
C THR A 47 -0.96 16.74 -4.30
N SER A 48 0.22 16.36 -4.80
CA SER A 48 0.46 15.03 -5.36
C SER A 48 1.89 14.55 -5.17
N ILE A 49 2.03 13.23 -5.00
CA ILE A 49 3.30 12.52 -4.94
C ILE A 49 3.37 11.64 -6.18
N GLY A 50 4.38 11.89 -7.02
CA GLY A 50 4.57 11.22 -8.30
C GLY A 50 5.01 9.77 -8.18
N SER A 51 5.02 9.09 -9.32
CA SER A 51 5.43 7.68 -9.39
C SER A 51 6.89 7.52 -8.97
N SER A 52 7.18 6.49 -8.18
CA SER A 52 8.52 6.16 -7.67
C SER A 52 9.22 7.30 -6.91
N ALA A 53 8.48 8.32 -6.44
CA ALA A 53 9.07 9.54 -5.86
C ALA A 53 10.09 9.26 -4.74
N PHE A 54 9.84 8.26 -3.91
CA PHE A 54 10.71 7.79 -2.82
C PHE A 54 11.05 6.31 -2.93
N SER A 55 10.95 5.73 -4.12
CA SER A 55 11.26 4.31 -4.32
C SER A 55 12.71 4.01 -3.91
N PHE A 56 12.93 2.88 -3.23
CA PHE A 56 14.24 2.46 -2.71
C PHE A 56 14.89 3.42 -1.69
N CYS A 57 14.11 4.26 -1.01
CA CYS A 57 14.58 5.01 0.17
C CYS A 57 14.61 4.08 1.39
N THR A 58 15.55 3.15 1.41
CA THR A 58 15.62 2.07 2.42
C THR A 58 15.87 2.58 3.85
N GLY A 59 16.47 3.75 3.99
CA GLY A 59 16.70 4.41 5.27
C GLY A 59 15.49 5.16 5.84
N LEU A 60 14.44 5.39 5.00
CA LEU A 60 13.28 6.16 5.42
C LEU A 60 12.45 5.40 6.46
N THR A 61 12.37 5.94 7.68
CA THR A 61 11.73 5.26 8.82
C THR A 61 10.26 5.65 9.00
N SER A 62 9.90 6.87 8.62
CA SER A 62 8.54 7.36 8.70
C SER A 62 8.28 8.43 7.63
N VAL A 63 7.04 8.56 7.21
CA VAL A 63 6.59 9.66 6.35
C VAL A 63 5.20 10.11 6.76
N THR A 64 5.03 11.43 6.85
CA THR A 64 3.71 12.04 7.03
C THR A 64 3.30 12.68 5.72
N ILE A 65 2.24 12.16 5.12
CA ILE A 65 1.63 12.71 3.91
C ILE A 65 0.67 13.81 4.33
N PRO A 66 0.83 15.07 3.86
CA PRO A 66 -0.03 16.18 4.30
C PRO A 66 -1.45 16.08 3.72
N ASN A 67 -2.42 16.73 4.42
CA ASN A 67 -3.84 16.76 4.04
C ASN A 67 -4.13 17.45 2.69
N SER A 68 -3.14 18.03 2.06
CA SER A 68 -3.25 18.60 0.70
C SER A 68 -3.07 17.55 -0.40
N VAL A 69 -2.48 16.39 -0.08
CA VAL A 69 -2.22 15.33 -1.07
C VAL A 69 -3.50 14.56 -1.34
N THR A 70 -3.85 14.44 -2.62
CA THR A 70 -5.04 13.73 -3.08
C THR A 70 -4.74 12.36 -3.70
N SER A 71 -3.49 12.13 -4.10
CA SER A 71 -3.07 10.85 -4.70
C SER A 71 -1.63 10.49 -4.36
N VAL A 72 -1.40 9.20 -4.19
CA VAL A 72 -0.06 8.59 -4.06
C VAL A 72 0.22 7.82 -5.34
N GLY A 73 1.29 8.18 -6.04
CA GLY A 73 1.65 7.60 -7.33
C GLY A 73 2.10 6.14 -7.26
N SER A 74 2.16 5.48 -8.42
CA SER A 74 2.62 4.11 -8.52
C SER A 74 4.06 3.98 -8.01
N SER A 75 4.33 2.95 -7.21
CA SER A 75 5.64 2.67 -6.61
C SER A 75 6.22 3.83 -5.77
N ALA A 76 5.40 4.81 -5.36
CA ALA A 76 5.90 6.05 -4.72
C ALA A 76 6.82 5.79 -3.53
N PHE A 77 6.55 4.76 -2.73
CA PHE A 77 7.35 4.32 -1.58
C PHE A 77 7.79 2.86 -1.71
N SER A 78 7.83 2.32 -2.93
CA SER A 78 8.25 0.93 -3.14
C SER A 78 9.66 0.70 -2.62
N SER A 79 9.87 -0.43 -1.94
CA SER A 79 11.18 -0.83 -1.36
C SER A 79 11.72 0.14 -0.29
N CYS A 80 10.85 0.91 0.37
CA CYS A 80 11.20 1.64 1.59
C CYS A 80 11.20 0.65 2.78
N SER A 81 12.18 -0.25 2.82
CA SER A 81 12.23 -1.36 3.79
C SER A 81 12.38 -0.91 5.25
N GLY A 82 12.93 0.28 5.48
CA GLY A 82 13.04 0.89 6.80
C GLY A 82 11.75 1.55 7.30
N LEU A 83 10.73 1.72 6.41
CA LEU A 83 9.50 2.42 6.76
C LEU A 83 8.66 1.58 7.73
N THR A 84 8.53 2.05 8.97
CA THR A 84 7.78 1.35 10.02
C THR A 84 6.33 1.80 10.12
N SER A 85 6.06 3.04 9.74
CA SER A 85 4.70 3.61 9.74
C SER A 85 4.52 4.64 8.64
N VAL A 86 3.29 4.75 8.14
CA VAL A 86 2.87 5.80 7.22
C VAL A 86 1.49 6.30 7.61
N THR A 87 1.33 7.63 7.65
CA THR A 87 0.02 8.25 7.84
C THR A 87 -0.49 8.73 6.48
N ILE A 88 -1.56 8.09 6.01
CA ILE A 88 -2.27 8.47 4.79
C ILE A 88 -3.46 9.34 5.19
N PRO A 89 -3.56 10.60 4.72
CA PRO A 89 -4.65 11.49 5.12
C PRO A 89 -5.97 11.20 4.39
N ASN A 90 -7.09 11.66 4.97
CA ASN A 90 -8.43 11.48 4.39
C ASN A 90 -8.62 12.16 3.02
N SER A 91 -7.74 13.06 2.64
CA SER A 91 -7.73 13.71 1.31
C SER A 91 -7.29 12.77 0.18
N VAL A 92 -6.56 11.70 0.51
CA VAL A 92 -6.10 10.73 -0.50
C VAL A 92 -7.27 9.88 -0.98
N THR A 93 -7.53 9.92 -2.28
CA THR A 93 -8.60 9.16 -2.94
C THR A 93 -8.08 7.90 -3.65
N SER A 94 -6.78 7.86 -3.98
CA SER A 94 -6.18 6.73 -4.66
C SER A 94 -4.76 6.44 -4.18
N ILE A 95 -4.46 5.15 -4.03
CA ILE A 95 -3.12 4.61 -3.79
C ILE A 95 -2.71 3.85 -5.05
N GLY A 96 -1.61 4.27 -5.67
CA GLY A 96 -1.13 3.70 -6.94
C GLY A 96 -0.65 2.25 -6.83
N SER A 97 -0.48 1.60 -7.98
CA SER A 97 0.06 0.24 -8.02
C SER A 97 1.45 0.18 -7.40
N SER A 98 1.71 -0.85 -6.60
CA SER A 98 2.99 -1.07 -5.89
C SER A 98 3.43 0.09 -4.99
N ALA A 99 2.51 1.01 -4.60
CA ALA A 99 2.88 2.25 -3.91
C ALA A 99 3.72 2.02 -2.63
N PHE A 100 3.45 0.96 -1.89
CA PHE A 100 4.17 0.54 -0.68
C PHE A 100 4.72 -0.89 -0.79
N SER A 101 4.91 -1.40 -2.02
CA SER A 101 5.44 -2.76 -2.18
C SER A 101 6.85 -2.87 -1.59
N PHE A 102 7.17 -4.04 -1.01
CA PHE A 102 8.46 -4.30 -0.35
C PHE A 102 8.77 -3.37 0.83
N CYS A 103 7.78 -2.70 1.43
CA CYS A 103 7.94 -2.01 2.71
C CYS A 103 7.94 -3.05 3.86
N THR A 104 9.00 -3.84 3.94
CA THR A 104 9.07 -4.99 4.86
C THR A 104 9.06 -4.61 6.33
N GLY A 105 9.47 -3.39 6.66
CA GLY A 105 9.43 -2.83 8.02
C GLY A 105 8.06 -2.29 8.44
N LEU A 106 7.11 -2.12 7.50
CA LEU A 106 5.80 -1.53 7.77
C LEU A 106 4.96 -2.45 8.64
N THR A 107 4.71 -2.04 9.90
CA THR A 107 3.99 -2.85 10.88
C THR A 107 2.49 -2.58 10.90
N SER A 108 2.10 -1.37 10.53
CA SER A 108 0.69 -0.96 10.47
C SER A 108 0.47 0.10 9.40
N VAL A 109 -0.72 0.10 8.82
CA VAL A 109 -1.19 1.15 7.91
C VAL A 109 -2.67 1.38 8.13
N THR A 110 -3.05 2.66 8.25
CA THR A 110 -4.46 3.05 8.24
C THR A 110 -4.79 3.58 6.85
N ILE A 111 -5.71 2.88 6.16
CA ILE A 111 -6.24 3.32 4.87
C ILE A 111 -7.52 4.13 5.16
N PRO A 112 -7.53 5.43 4.87
CA PRO A 112 -8.66 6.29 5.25
C PRO A 112 -9.88 6.07 4.33
N ASN A 113 -11.06 6.46 4.86
CA ASN A 113 -12.34 6.33 4.13
C ASN A 113 -12.42 7.16 2.83
N GLY A 114 -11.51 8.11 2.61
CA GLY A 114 -11.37 8.83 1.35
C GLY A 114 -10.86 7.97 0.19
N VAL A 115 -10.13 6.88 0.49
CA VAL A 115 -9.53 6.02 -0.54
C VAL A 115 -10.60 5.14 -1.18
N THR A 116 -10.81 5.33 -2.48
CA THR A 116 -11.75 4.55 -3.30
C THR A 116 -11.04 3.51 -4.17
N ALA A 117 -9.73 3.69 -4.41
CA ALA A 117 -8.93 2.80 -5.23
C ALA A 117 -7.57 2.48 -4.59
N ILE A 118 -7.27 1.19 -4.49
CA ILE A 118 -5.96 0.65 -4.08
C ILE A 118 -5.44 -0.13 -5.28
N GLY A 119 -4.29 0.27 -5.84
CA GLY A 119 -3.73 -0.35 -7.03
C GLY A 119 -3.21 -1.78 -6.80
N ASN A 120 -2.96 -2.49 -7.91
CA ASN A 120 -2.36 -3.81 -7.87
C ASN A 120 -1.04 -3.79 -7.09
N SER A 121 -0.80 -4.82 -6.27
CA SER A 121 0.44 -4.96 -5.51
C SER A 121 0.74 -3.80 -4.53
N ALA A 122 -0.25 -2.96 -4.18
CA ALA A 122 0.01 -1.74 -3.42
C ALA A 122 0.77 -1.98 -2.11
N PHE A 123 0.54 -3.11 -1.45
CA PHE A 123 1.21 -3.56 -0.22
C PHE A 123 1.89 -4.92 -0.40
N TYR A 124 2.27 -5.25 -1.64
CA TYR A 124 2.94 -6.51 -1.94
C TYR A 124 4.22 -6.66 -1.10
N GLN A 125 4.37 -7.81 -0.46
CA GLN A 125 5.54 -8.15 0.37
C GLN A 125 5.82 -7.16 1.54
N CYS A 126 4.75 -6.57 2.11
CA CYS A 126 4.83 -5.87 3.39
C CYS A 126 4.83 -6.93 4.53
N SER A 127 5.92 -7.67 4.66
CA SER A 127 6.01 -8.84 5.55
C SER A 127 5.90 -8.50 7.04
N GLY A 128 6.18 -7.25 7.42
CA GLY A 128 6.01 -6.75 8.79
C GLY A 128 4.57 -6.36 9.15
N LEU A 129 3.67 -6.23 8.15
CA LEU A 129 2.30 -5.77 8.36
C LEU A 129 1.50 -6.82 9.15
N THR A 130 0.98 -6.42 10.31
CA THR A 130 0.27 -7.35 11.21
C THR A 130 -1.25 -7.31 11.06
N SER A 131 -1.79 -6.16 10.70
CA SER A 131 -3.23 -5.98 10.48
C SER A 131 -3.51 -4.90 9.46
N VAL A 132 -4.63 -5.01 8.78
CA VAL A 132 -5.14 -3.98 7.87
C VAL A 132 -6.66 -3.91 7.93
N THR A 133 -7.19 -2.69 7.95
CA THR A 133 -8.62 -2.43 7.77
C THR A 133 -8.83 -1.80 6.41
N ILE A 134 -9.60 -2.45 5.55
CA ILE A 134 -9.97 -1.94 4.23
C ILE A 134 -11.21 -1.05 4.42
N PRO A 135 -11.21 0.21 3.93
CA PRO A 135 -12.33 1.12 4.15
C PRO A 135 -13.56 0.77 3.30
N ASN A 136 -14.73 1.18 3.76
CA ASN A 136 -16.01 0.95 3.07
C ASN A 136 -16.13 1.63 1.68
N SER A 137 -15.21 2.51 1.35
CA SER A 137 -15.12 3.16 0.02
C SER A 137 -14.51 2.24 -1.06
N VAL A 138 -13.85 1.15 -0.66
CA VAL A 138 -13.21 0.20 -1.58
C VAL A 138 -14.19 -0.90 -1.97
N THR A 139 -14.36 -1.14 -3.27
CA THR A 139 -15.30 -2.14 -3.81
C THR A 139 -14.62 -3.38 -4.38
N LYS A 140 -13.32 -3.32 -4.63
CA LYS A 140 -12.49 -4.44 -5.09
C LYS A 140 -11.15 -4.46 -4.35
N ILE A 141 -10.72 -5.62 -3.89
CA ILE A 141 -9.33 -5.87 -3.51
C ILE A 141 -8.61 -6.30 -4.77
N ASN A 142 -7.71 -5.47 -5.28
CA ASN A 142 -7.03 -5.70 -6.55
C ASN A 142 -5.97 -6.80 -6.45
N ASP A 143 -5.39 -7.19 -7.61
CA ASP A 143 -4.47 -8.29 -7.72
C ASP A 143 -3.19 -8.04 -6.90
N PHE A 144 -2.72 -9.07 -6.20
CA PHE A 144 -1.50 -9.07 -5.38
C PHE A 144 -1.48 -7.99 -4.28
N THR A 145 -2.59 -7.31 -3.96
CA THR A 145 -2.60 -6.14 -3.07
C THR A 145 -1.86 -6.41 -1.75
N PHE A 146 -2.12 -7.53 -1.08
CA PHE A 146 -1.49 -7.94 0.18
C PHE A 146 -0.70 -9.26 0.04
N SER A 147 -0.34 -9.64 -1.17
CA SER A 147 0.40 -10.88 -1.40
C SER A 147 1.76 -10.83 -0.69
N TYR A 148 2.15 -11.94 -0.09
CA TYR A 148 3.37 -12.09 0.72
C TYR A 148 3.44 -11.18 1.96
N CYS A 149 2.31 -10.69 2.48
CA CYS A 149 2.23 -10.07 3.80
C CYS A 149 2.24 -11.17 4.87
N SER A 150 3.39 -11.82 5.05
CA SER A 150 3.51 -13.04 5.89
C SER A 150 3.24 -12.79 7.38
N GLY A 151 3.41 -11.56 7.85
CA GLY A 151 3.09 -11.13 9.22
C GLY A 151 1.63 -10.82 9.47
N LEU A 152 0.79 -10.77 8.40
CA LEU A 152 -0.62 -10.36 8.51
C LEU A 152 -1.41 -11.44 9.26
N THR A 153 -1.89 -11.10 10.46
CA THR A 153 -2.66 -12.01 11.32
C THR A 153 -4.17 -11.77 11.20
N SER A 154 -4.58 -10.57 10.83
CA SER A 154 -5.98 -10.22 10.65
C SER A 154 -6.20 -9.21 9.53
N VAL A 155 -7.31 -9.34 8.85
CA VAL A 155 -7.78 -8.38 7.85
C VAL A 155 -9.29 -8.19 7.98
N THR A 156 -9.73 -6.93 7.96
CA THR A 156 -11.16 -6.59 7.91
C THR A 156 -11.53 -6.23 6.48
N ILE A 157 -12.36 -7.07 5.85
CA ILE A 157 -12.93 -6.82 4.51
C ILE A 157 -14.33 -6.23 4.69
N PRO A 158 -14.61 -5.04 4.17
CA PRO A 158 -15.91 -4.39 4.34
C PRO A 158 -16.97 -4.97 3.39
N ASN A 159 -18.26 -4.75 3.74
CA ASN A 159 -19.40 -5.16 2.91
C ASN A 159 -19.53 -4.42 1.57
N SER A 160 -18.66 -3.48 1.27
CA SER A 160 -18.56 -2.84 -0.05
C SER A 160 -17.78 -3.68 -1.07
N VAL A 161 -16.94 -4.62 -0.60
CA VAL A 161 -16.10 -5.43 -1.49
C VAL A 161 -16.93 -6.52 -2.15
N THR A 162 -16.87 -6.56 -3.49
CA THR A 162 -17.57 -7.55 -4.33
C THR A 162 -16.62 -8.55 -4.97
N ILE A 163 -15.34 -8.19 -5.12
CA ILE A 163 -14.32 -9.02 -5.79
C ILE A 163 -13.05 -9.04 -4.94
N ILE A 164 -12.52 -10.25 -4.72
CA ILE A 164 -11.18 -10.47 -4.19
C ILE A 164 -10.31 -10.91 -5.38
N GLY A 165 -9.35 -10.07 -5.74
CA GLY A 165 -8.51 -10.21 -6.94
C GLY A 165 -7.49 -11.36 -6.85
N SER A 166 -6.86 -11.62 -7.97
CA SER A 166 -5.88 -12.70 -8.11
C SER A 166 -4.71 -12.52 -7.14
N SER A 167 -4.38 -13.58 -6.40
CA SER A 167 -3.28 -13.58 -5.42
C SER A 167 -3.38 -12.47 -4.36
N ALA A 168 -4.56 -11.90 -4.10
CA ALA A 168 -4.71 -10.73 -3.24
C ALA A 168 -4.13 -10.92 -1.83
N PHE A 169 -4.24 -12.12 -1.27
CA PHE A 169 -3.69 -12.52 0.03
C PHE A 169 -2.74 -13.73 -0.07
N ARG A 170 -2.21 -14.01 -1.27
CA ARG A 170 -1.31 -15.14 -1.46
C ARG A 170 -0.14 -15.06 -0.47
N ASN A 171 0.23 -16.19 0.14
CA ASN A 171 1.36 -16.31 1.06
C ASN A 171 1.25 -15.43 2.33
N CYS A 172 0.02 -15.09 2.76
CA CYS A 172 -0.25 -14.48 4.07
C CYS A 172 -0.23 -15.55 5.15
N LYS A 173 0.96 -16.06 5.46
CA LYS A 173 1.15 -17.23 6.35
C LYS A 173 0.70 -17.01 7.78
N GLY A 174 0.72 -15.76 8.25
CA GLY A 174 0.26 -15.38 9.58
C GLY A 174 -1.26 -15.31 9.74
N LEU A 175 -2.01 -15.31 8.62
CA LEU A 175 -3.46 -15.16 8.65
C LEU A 175 -4.12 -16.43 9.20
N THR A 176 -4.71 -16.33 10.40
CA THR A 176 -5.32 -17.48 11.09
C THR A 176 -6.81 -17.64 10.81
N SER A 177 -7.48 -16.53 10.50
CA SER A 177 -8.90 -16.51 10.13
C SER A 177 -9.19 -15.36 9.20
N ILE A 178 -10.24 -15.51 8.39
CA ILE A 178 -10.75 -14.44 7.55
C ILE A 178 -12.26 -14.56 7.42
N THR A 179 -12.94 -13.42 7.52
CA THR A 179 -14.37 -13.33 7.23
C THR A 179 -14.57 -12.74 5.84
N ILE A 180 -15.14 -13.52 4.94
CA ILE A 180 -15.54 -13.08 3.60
C ILE A 180 -16.96 -12.54 3.69
N PRO A 181 -17.18 -11.24 3.40
CA PRO A 181 -18.51 -10.66 3.52
C PRO A 181 -19.49 -11.18 2.45
N THR A 182 -20.79 -11.12 2.76
CA THR A 182 -21.85 -11.58 1.84
C THR A 182 -22.01 -10.73 0.58
N SER A 183 -21.29 -9.64 0.46
CA SER A 183 -21.19 -8.84 -0.77
C SER A 183 -20.24 -9.44 -1.81
N VAL A 184 -19.31 -10.31 -1.39
CA VAL A 184 -18.34 -10.91 -2.32
C VAL A 184 -19.03 -11.93 -3.21
N THR A 185 -18.84 -11.75 -4.52
CA THR A 185 -19.38 -12.64 -5.56
C THR A 185 -18.29 -13.41 -6.31
N ILE A 186 -17.07 -12.87 -6.33
CA ILE A 186 -15.94 -13.46 -7.06
C ILE A 186 -14.70 -13.51 -6.14
N ILE A 187 -14.07 -14.68 -6.07
CA ILE A 187 -12.73 -14.89 -5.51
C ILE A 187 -11.86 -15.39 -6.66
N GLU A 188 -10.90 -14.56 -7.08
CA GLU A 188 -10.05 -14.87 -8.23
C GLU A 188 -8.94 -15.89 -7.86
N GLY A 189 -8.20 -16.39 -8.87
CA GLY A 189 -7.19 -17.43 -8.69
C GLY A 189 -6.10 -17.06 -7.67
N TRP A 190 -5.63 -18.03 -6.91
CA TRP A 190 -4.59 -17.92 -5.87
C TRP A 190 -4.88 -16.86 -4.80
N ALA A 191 -6.11 -16.42 -4.64
CA ALA A 191 -6.45 -15.33 -3.71
C ALA A 191 -5.93 -15.57 -2.29
N PHE A 192 -6.04 -16.81 -1.78
CA PHE A 192 -5.56 -17.24 -0.45
C PHE A 192 -4.51 -18.37 -0.52
N ASN A 193 -3.93 -18.59 -1.71
CA ASN A 193 -2.93 -19.64 -1.90
C ASN A 193 -1.76 -19.46 -0.90
N GLU A 194 -1.29 -20.57 -0.32
CA GLU A 194 -0.20 -20.55 0.68
C GLU A 194 -0.51 -19.75 1.96
N CYS A 195 -1.77 -19.49 2.29
CA CYS A 195 -2.18 -18.98 3.60
C CYS A 195 -2.16 -20.10 4.64
N THR A 196 -0.98 -20.65 4.92
CA THR A 196 -0.80 -21.87 5.71
C THR A 196 -1.24 -21.73 7.19
N GLY A 197 -1.44 -20.50 7.67
CA GLY A 197 -2.00 -20.24 9.00
C GLY A 197 -3.52 -20.37 9.09
N LEU A 198 -4.24 -20.34 7.95
CA LEU A 198 -5.71 -20.40 7.96
C LEU A 198 -6.18 -21.77 8.45
N THR A 199 -6.95 -21.75 9.55
CA THR A 199 -7.55 -22.97 10.14
C THR A 199 -9.01 -23.17 9.69
N SER A 200 -9.68 -22.08 9.30
CA SER A 200 -11.05 -22.13 8.79
C SER A 200 -11.36 -20.91 7.92
N VAL A 201 -12.22 -21.13 6.94
CA VAL A 201 -12.81 -20.06 6.13
C VAL A 201 -14.26 -20.44 5.79
N THR A 202 -15.16 -19.47 5.88
CA THR A 202 -16.54 -19.65 5.44
C THR A 202 -16.74 -18.92 4.14
N ILE A 203 -17.08 -19.64 3.08
CA ILE A 203 -17.45 -19.08 1.79
C ILE A 203 -18.94 -18.73 1.80
N PRO A 204 -19.34 -17.47 1.67
CA PRO A 204 -20.73 -17.09 1.68
C PRO A 204 -21.46 -17.56 0.40
N LYS A 205 -22.79 -17.76 0.51
CA LYS A 205 -23.62 -18.21 -0.63
C LYS A 205 -23.66 -17.23 -1.80
N SER A 206 -23.24 -15.99 -1.57
CA SER A 206 -23.11 -14.94 -2.61
C SER A 206 -21.99 -15.22 -3.61
N VAL A 207 -20.98 -16.01 -3.23
CA VAL A 207 -19.85 -16.31 -4.11
C VAL A 207 -20.30 -17.26 -5.22
N THR A 208 -20.22 -16.77 -6.45
CA THR A 208 -20.61 -17.49 -7.68
C THR A 208 -19.40 -18.00 -8.47
N SER A 209 -18.19 -17.51 -8.16
CA SER A 209 -16.97 -17.93 -8.84
C SER A 209 -15.78 -17.99 -7.88
N ILE A 210 -15.05 -19.10 -7.92
CA ILE A 210 -13.78 -19.28 -7.22
C ILE A 210 -12.75 -19.72 -8.27
N GLY A 211 -11.68 -18.95 -8.38
CA GLY A 211 -10.59 -19.22 -9.31
C GLY A 211 -9.70 -20.38 -8.90
N SER A 212 -8.83 -20.80 -9.81
CA SER A 212 -7.91 -21.91 -9.57
C SER A 212 -6.98 -21.62 -8.39
N SER A 213 -6.80 -22.60 -7.51
CA SER A 213 -5.88 -22.52 -6.35
C SER A 213 -6.17 -21.36 -5.37
N ALA A 214 -7.39 -20.83 -5.34
CA ALA A 214 -7.81 -19.68 -4.53
C ALA A 214 -7.74 -19.93 -3.02
#